data_0fbe7236a2cd7bfcc9f3213131871afe
#
_entry.id   0fbe7236a2cd7bfcc9f3213131871afe
#
_cell.length_a   1.000
_cell.length_b   1.000
_cell.length_c   1.000
_cell.angle_alpha   90.00
_cell.angle_beta   90.00
_cell.angle_gamma   90.00
#
_symmetry.space_group_name_H-M   'P 1'
#
loop_
_entity.id
_entity.type
_entity.pdbx_description
1 polymer ?
#
loop_
_entity_poly.entity_id
_entity_poly.type
_entity_poly.pdbx_seq_one_letter_code
_entity_poly.pdbx_strand_id
1 'polypeptide(L)'
;MYWNRAIREFLDRYPSGHFVSKAKSRQAALLADDVPFLAAQQKGTEEAFSQFLSDFPGHKRESEARSALKDLEGRDIVDLVNEKKIEVQSQGDGIETVSVKARRLVPYPVVLRIPVGTFFVSSSESAQNMVMTAESKYTLRSDGWESLSPSVACANRPRDIPGSSDSFTVQRSPNQAELKVLMPLVEKAGVGFAVRQAAVWIVTDNADYDDLGTLVSTPAYAPVAFGGTREINEYEAVRAMQICNEAGIDITNCRFE
;
A
#
# COMPACT_ATOMS: atom_id res chain seq x y z
N MET A 1 -16.19 -9.02 -32.03
CA MET A 1 -15.12 -9.66 -31.26
C MET A 1 -14.71 -11.05 -31.77
N TYR A 2 -15.50 -11.79 -32.52
CA TYR A 2 -15.21 -13.17 -32.99
C TYR A 2 -14.17 -13.30 -34.12
N TRP A 3 -13.88 -12.23 -34.86
CA TRP A 3 -13.14 -12.33 -36.11
C TRP A 3 -11.64 -12.70 -35.94
N ASN A 4 -10.94 -12.19 -34.94
CA ASN A 4 -9.52 -12.53 -34.78
C ASN A 4 -9.32 -13.99 -34.36
N ARG A 5 -10.18 -14.52 -33.50
CA ARG A 5 -10.20 -15.93 -33.11
C ARG A 5 -10.49 -16.84 -34.33
N ALA A 6 -11.50 -16.50 -35.08
CA ALA A 6 -11.87 -17.26 -36.31
C ALA A 6 -10.74 -17.25 -37.35
N ILE A 7 -10.04 -16.12 -37.51
CA ILE A 7 -8.88 -16.05 -38.42
C ILE A 7 -7.73 -16.91 -37.93
N ARG A 8 -7.44 -16.95 -36.62
CA ARG A 8 -6.41 -17.83 -36.05
C ARG A 8 -6.76 -19.30 -36.30
N GLU A 9 -7.98 -19.72 -35.92
CA GLU A 9 -8.45 -21.09 -36.14
C GLU A 9 -8.39 -21.49 -37.63
N PHE A 10 -8.67 -20.54 -38.54
CA PHE A 10 -8.50 -20.75 -39.98
C PHE A 10 -7.02 -20.95 -40.35
N LEU A 11 -6.12 -20.09 -39.87
CA LEU A 11 -4.69 -20.16 -40.18
C LEU A 11 -4.02 -21.43 -39.61
N ASP A 12 -4.45 -21.87 -38.42
CA ASP A 12 -3.97 -23.09 -37.78
C ASP A 12 -4.43 -24.34 -38.58
N ARG A 13 -5.68 -24.30 -39.07
CA ARG A 13 -6.25 -25.42 -39.83
C ARG A 13 -5.79 -25.47 -41.27
N TYR A 14 -5.48 -24.30 -41.85
CA TYR A 14 -5.07 -24.16 -43.26
C TYR A 14 -3.80 -23.31 -43.37
N PRO A 15 -2.62 -23.84 -43.01
CA PRO A 15 -1.37 -23.06 -42.96
C PRO A 15 -0.87 -22.64 -44.34
N SER A 16 -1.39 -23.22 -45.41
CA SER A 16 -1.07 -22.89 -46.79
C SER A 16 -2.33 -22.81 -47.65
N GLY A 17 -2.34 -21.96 -48.68
CA GLY A 17 -3.47 -21.82 -49.58
C GLY A 17 -3.74 -20.37 -50.02
N HIS A 18 -4.64 -20.22 -50.98
CA HIS A 18 -4.96 -18.96 -51.64
C HIS A 18 -5.39 -17.84 -50.66
N PHE A 19 -6.10 -18.17 -49.60
CA PHE A 19 -6.64 -17.18 -48.67
C PHE A 19 -5.72 -16.87 -47.46
N VAL A 20 -4.61 -17.58 -47.27
CA VAL A 20 -3.68 -17.40 -46.16
C VAL A 20 -3.09 -15.99 -46.11
N SER A 21 -2.66 -15.44 -47.25
CA SER A 21 -2.12 -14.08 -47.31
C SER A 21 -3.15 -13.04 -46.87
N LYS A 22 -4.39 -13.15 -47.33
CA LYS A 22 -5.49 -12.25 -47.00
C LYS A 22 -5.89 -12.39 -45.50
N ALA A 23 -5.90 -13.61 -44.96
CA ALA A 23 -6.15 -13.87 -43.55
C ALA A 23 -5.07 -13.26 -42.66
N LYS A 24 -3.78 -13.45 -43.00
CA LYS A 24 -2.67 -12.83 -42.29
C LYS A 24 -2.70 -11.30 -42.34
N SER A 25 -3.01 -10.69 -43.48
CA SER A 25 -3.15 -9.24 -43.59
C SER A 25 -4.30 -8.72 -42.73
N ARG A 26 -5.43 -9.43 -42.72
CA ARG A 26 -6.57 -9.07 -41.88
C ARG A 26 -6.27 -9.23 -40.39
N GLN A 27 -5.56 -10.28 -40.01
CA GLN A 27 -5.11 -10.46 -38.62
C GLN A 27 -4.19 -9.33 -38.17
N ALA A 28 -3.19 -8.99 -39.01
CA ALA A 28 -2.29 -7.87 -38.72
C ALA A 28 -3.04 -6.54 -38.51
N ALA A 29 -4.04 -6.27 -39.35
CA ALA A 29 -4.87 -5.09 -39.21
C ALA A 29 -5.67 -5.08 -37.89
N LEU A 30 -6.24 -6.23 -37.46
CA LEU A 30 -6.95 -6.36 -36.21
C LEU A 30 -6.04 -6.22 -34.98
N LEU A 31 -4.80 -6.71 -35.07
CA LEU A 31 -3.80 -6.57 -33.99
C LEU A 31 -3.25 -5.14 -33.89
N ALA A 32 -3.35 -4.36 -34.96
CA ALA A 32 -2.98 -2.95 -34.97
C ALA A 32 -4.10 -2.00 -34.54
N ASP A 33 -5.35 -2.47 -34.52
CA ASP A 33 -6.52 -1.66 -34.17
C ASP A 33 -6.67 -1.52 -32.65
N ASP A 34 -6.68 -0.29 -32.15
CA ASP A 34 -6.84 0.00 -30.70
C ASP A 34 -8.28 -0.16 -30.16
N VAL A 35 -9.29 -0.23 -31.03
CA VAL A 35 -10.70 -0.30 -30.62
C VAL A 35 -11.00 -1.43 -29.62
N PRO A 36 -10.51 -2.67 -29.81
CA PRO A 36 -10.75 -3.74 -28.83
C PRO A 36 -10.12 -3.47 -27.46
N PHE A 37 -8.91 -2.89 -27.43
CA PHE A 37 -8.27 -2.52 -26.19
C PHE A 37 -9.00 -1.39 -25.48
N LEU A 38 -9.37 -0.32 -26.20
CA LEU A 38 -10.14 0.80 -25.63
C LEU A 38 -11.51 0.34 -25.09
N ALA A 39 -12.15 -0.62 -25.74
CA ALA A 39 -13.40 -1.20 -25.23
C ALA A 39 -13.19 -1.99 -23.92
N ALA A 40 -12.09 -2.73 -23.78
CA ALA A 40 -11.73 -3.39 -22.53
C ALA A 40 -11.40 -2.37 -21.43
N GLN A 41 -10.65 -1.34 -21.77
CA GLN A 41 -10.28 -0.24 -20.88
C GLN A 41 -11.50 0.53 -20.36
N GLN A 42 -12.48 0.81 -21.22
CA GLN A 42 -13.74 1.49 -20.84
C GLN A 42 -14.56 0.64 -19.86
N LYS A 43 -14.57 -0.69 -20.02
CA LYS A 43 -15.22 -1.59 -19.06
C LYS A 43 -14.47 -1.64 -17.74
N GLY A 44 -13.13 -1.61 -17.78
CA GLY A 44 -12.25 -1.56 -16.62
C GLY A 44 -12.41 -2.75 -15.66
N THR A 45 -12.68 -3.94 -16.19
CA THR A 45 -12.84 -5.16 -15.39
C THR A 45 -11.81 -6.24 -15.76
N GLU A 46 -11.54 -7.15 -14.83
CA GLU A 46 -10.62 -8.27 -15.05
C GLU A 46 -11.08 -9.14 -16.23
N GLU A 47 -12.39 -9.40 -16.34
CA GLU A 47 -12.97 -10.20 -17.42
C GLU A 47 -12.75 -9.53 -18.79
N ALA A 48 -12.89 -8.20 -18.86
CA ALA A 48 -12.74 -7.46 -20.10
C ALA A 48 -11.29 -7.49 -20.61
N PHE A 49 -10.31 -7.29 -19.74
CA PHE A 49 -8.89 -7.38 -20.11
C PHE A 49 -8.45 -8.82 -20.38
N SER A 50 -8.91 -9.80 -19.61
CA SER A 50 -8.64 -11.21 -19.84
C SER A 50 -9.21 -11.67 -21.17
N GLN A 51 -10.45 -11.26 -21.51
CA GLN A 51 -11.06 -11.55 -22.79
C GLN A 51 -10.29 -10.89 -23.95
N PHE A 52 -9.87 -9.61 -23.78
CA PHE A 52 -9.03 -8.95 -24.77
C PHE A 52 -7.72 -9.72 -25.04
N LEU A 53 -7.01 -10.11 -23.98
CA LEU A 53 -5.75 -10.87 -24.12
C LEU A 53 -5.97 -12.24 -24.77
N SER A 54 -7.08 -12.89 -24.49
CA SER A 54 -7.46 -14.16 -25.12
C SER A 54 -7.79 -14.00 -26.60
N ASP A 55 -8.53 -12.96 -26.96
CA ASP A 55 -9.00 -12.73 -28.33
C ASP A 55 -7.90 -12.15 -29.25
N PHE A 56 -6.96 -11.37 -28.68
CA PHE A 56 -5.95 -10.62 -29.43
C PHE A 56 -4.51 -10.89 -28.92
N PRO A 57 -4.02 -12.16 -28.87
CA PRO A 57 -2.65 -12.45 -28.48
C PRO A 57 -1.66 -11.82 -29.46
N GLY A 58 -0.61 -11.20 -28.93
CA GLY A 58 0.36 -10.46 -29.73
C GLY A 58 -0.11 -9.07 -30.18
N HIS A 59 -1.20 -8.56 -29.62
CA HIS A 59 -1.63 -7.19 -29.87
C HIS A 59 -0.59 -6.18 -29.34
N LYS A 60 -0.40 -5.05 -30.05
CA LYS A 60 0.55 -3.99 -29.64
C LYS A 60 0.31 -3.44 -28.23
N ARG A 61 -0.92 -3.56 -27.71
CA ARG A 61 -1.32 -3.12 -26.35
C ARG A 61 -1.38 -4.27 -25.34
N GLU A 62 -0.80 -5.43 -25.64
CA GLU A 62 -0.85 -6.60 -24.74
C GLU A 62 -0.20 -6.33 -23.39
N SER A 63 0.97 -5.65 -23.39
CA SER A 63 1.67 -5.31 -22.13
C SER A 63 0.85 -4.37 -21.23
N GLU A 64 0.13 -3.43 -21.84
CA GLU A 64 -0.73 -2.50 -21.11
C GLU A 64 -1.97 -3.22 -20.54
N ALA A 65 -2.57 -4.14 -21.29
CA ALA A 65 -3.67 -4.95 -20.79
C ALA A 65 -3.25 -5.86 -19.62
N ARG A 66 -2.07 -6.48 -19.71
CA ARG A 66 -1.49 -7.26 -18.60
C ARG A 66 -1.18 -6.40 -17.37
N SER A 67 -0.71 -5.17 -17.60
CA SER A 67 -0.48 -4.21 -16.52
C SER A 67 -1.78 -3.79 -15.83
N ALA A 68 -2.84 -3.52 -16.63
CA ALA A 68 -4.16 -3.20 -16.08
C ALA A 68 -4.74 -4.34 -15.25
N LEU A 69 -4.56 -5.60 -15.65
CA LEU A 69 -4.96 -6.75 -14.82
C LEU A 69 -4.28 -6.75 -13.46
N LYS A 70 -2.96 -6.55 -13.41
CA LYS A 70 -2.23 -6.46 -12.15
C LYS A 70 -2.73 -5.32 -11.27
N ASP A 71 -3.09 -4.19 -11.88
CA ASP A 71 -3.62 -3.03 -11.15
C ASP A 71 -5.01 -3.32 -10.56
N LEU A 72 -5.80 -4.19 -11.21
CA LEU A 72 -7.10 -4.63 -10.72
C LEU A 72 -7.00 -5.71 -9.62
N GLU A 73 -6.00 -6.58 -9.65
CA GLU A 73 -5.73 -7.57 -8.60
C GLU A 73 -5.33 -6.90 -7.28
N GLY A 74 -4.70 -5.75 -7.34
CA GLY A 74 -4.24 -4.95 -6.21
C GLY A 74 -2.74 -4.91 -6.06
N ARG A 75 -2.21 -3.70 -6.13
CA ARG A 75 -0.78 -3.42 -6.08
C ARG A 75 -0.42 -2.52 -4.89
N ASP A 76 0.83 -2.67 -4.48
CA ASP A 76 1.45 -1.84 -3.44
C ASP A 76 1.37 -0.35 -3.83
N ILE A 77 0.91 0.48 -2.90
CA ILE A 77 0.76 1.93 -3.09
C ILE A 77 2.06 2.59 -3.54
N VAL A 78 3.22 2.15 -3.01
CA VAL A 78 4.53 2.72 -3.36
C VAL A 78 4.86 2.45 -4.82
N ASP A 79 4.56 1.25 -5.33
CA ASP A 79 4.79 0.92 -6.74
C ASP A 79 3.87 1.73 -7.65
N LEU A 80 2.60 1.85 -7.29
CA LEU A 80 1.63 2.63 -8.06
C LEU A 80 1.99 4.12 -8.15
N VAL A 81 2.51 4.69 -7.06
CA VAL A 81 3.01 6.08 -7.04
C VAL A 81 4.25 6.24 -7.92
N ASN A 82 5.23 5.34 -7.78
CA ASN A 82 6.47 5.38 -8.56
C ASN A 82 6.22 5.21 -10.07
N GLU A 83 5.24 4.39 -10.44
CA GLU A 83 4.82 4.19 -11.84
C GLU A 83 3.87 5.29 -12.35
N LYS A 84 3.57 6.29 -11.52
CA LYS A 84 2.63 7.39 -11.85
C LYS A 84 1.25 6.90 -12.29
N LYS A 85 0.76 5.83 -11.68
CA LYS A 85 -0.59 5.30 -11.90
C LYS A 85 -1.62 5.89 -10.97
N ILE A 86 -1.16 6.34 -9.80
CA ILE A 86 -1.95 7.08 -8.82
C ILE A 86 -1.18 8.31 -8.34
N GLU A 87 -1.93 9.26 -7.83
CA GLU A 87 -1.42 10.38 -7.06
C GLU A 87 -1.92 10.28 -5.63
N VAL A 88 -1.07 10.58 -4.67
CA VAL A 88 -1.36 10.47 -3.24
C VAL A 88 -1.00 11.78 -2.55
N GLN A 89 -1.89 12.24 -1.68
CA GLN A 89 -1.66 13.32 -0.72
C GLN A 89 -1.95 12.76 0.67
N SER A 90 -1.07 13.02 1.62
CA SER A 90 -1.25 12.56 2.99
C SER A 90 -0.84 13.63 4.00
N GLN A 91 -1.62 13.69 5.08
CA GLN A 91 -1.45 14.67 6.16
C GLN A 91 -1.61 13.99 7.51
N GLY A 92 -0.98 14.54 8.54
CA GLY A 92 -1.13 14.07 9.91
C GLY A 92 -2.57 14.24 10.41
N ASP A 93 -3.03 13.25 11.17
CA ASP A 93 -4.36 13.24 11.78
C ASP A 93 -4.29 12.57 13.17
N GLY A 94 -3.22 12.88 13.90
CA GLY A 94 -2.98 12.34 15.24
C GLY A 94 -2.04 11.13 15.26
N ILE A 95 -2.16 10.33 16.32
CA ILE A 95 -1.20 9.28 16.64
C ILE A 95 -1.54 7.91 16.03
N GLU A 96 -2.82 7.66 15.72
CA GLU A 96 -3.32 6.37 15.23
C GLU A 96 -3.79 6.41 13.78
N THR A 97 -3.90 7.61 13.21
CA THR A 97 -4.48 7.82 11.88
C THR A 97 -3.63 8.77 11.05
N VAL A 98 -3.70 8.60 9.75
CA VAL A 98 -3.18 9.53 8.77
C VAL A 98 -4.28 9.77 7.73
N SER A 99 -4.55 11.03 7.43
CA SER A 99 -5.48 11.39 6.37
C SER A 99 -4.81 11.22 5.02
N VAL A 100 -5.30 10.29 4.22
CA VAL A 100 -4.77 10.00 2.88
C VAL A 100 -5.84 10.29 1.85
N LYS A 101 -5.47 11.01 0.80
CA LYS A 101 -6.28 11.17 -0.41
C LYS A 101 -5.51 10.55 -1.57
N ALA A 102 -6.19 9.76 -2.37
CA ALA A 102 -5.61 9.16 -3.56
C ALA A 102 -6.54 9.34 -4.76
N ARG A 103 -5.97 9.45 -5.95
CA ARG A 103 -6.68 9.41 -7.22
C ARG A 103 -5.93 8.59 -8.25
N ARG A 104 -6.65 7.92 -9.13
CA ARG A 104 -6.04 7.23 -10.25
C ARG A 104 -5.63 8.21 -11.35
N LEU A 105 -4.53 7.90 -12.04
CA LEU A 105 -4.04 8.63 -13.21
C LEU A 105 -4.17 7.83 -14.51
N VAL A 106 -4.71 6.60 -14.41
CA VAL A 106 -4.96 5.70 -15.54
C VAL A 106 -6.45 5.62 -15.83
N PRO A 107 -6.88 5.31 -17.07
CA PRO A 107 -8.29 5.36 -17.50
C PRO A 107 -9.10 4.09 -17.12
N TYR A 108 -8.69 3.35 -16.12
CA TYR A 108 -9.37 2.16 -15.59
C TYR A 108 -9.26 2.14 -14.06
N PRO A 109 -10.14 1.41 -13.34
CA PRO A 109 -10.05 1.29 -11.90
C PRO A 109 -8.70 0.71 -11.43
N VAL A 110 -8.20 1.20 -10.31
CA VAL A 110 -6.97 0.71 -9.69
C VAL A 110 -7.28 0.21 -8.29
N VAL A 111 -6.88 -1.01 -8.00
CA VAL A 111 -6.93 -1.53 -6.64
C VAL A 111 -5.57 -1.33 -6.00
N LEU A 112 -5.50 -0.43 -5.03
CA LEU A 112 -4.29 -0.20 -4.26
C LEU A 112 -4.32 -0.98 -2.94
N ARG A 113 -3.18 -1.51 -2.56
CA ARG A 113 -2.93 -2.08 -1.23
C ARG A 113 -1.94 -1.19 -0.51
N ILE A 114 -2.19 -0.94 0.76
CA ILE A 114 -1.25 -0.31 1.67
C ILE A 114 -0.81 -1.40 2.66
N PRO A 115 0.32 -2.06 2.39
CA PRO A 115 0.79 -3.16 3.22
C PRO A 115 1.22 -2.71 4.62
N VAL A 116 1.23 -3.62 5.58
CA VAL A 116 1.91 -3.43 6.88
C VAL A 116 3.35 -2.99 6.62
N GLY A 117 3.83 -2.02 7.39
CA GLY A 117 5.17 -1.46 7.24
C GLY A 117 5.33 -0.49 6.06
N THR A 118 4.23 -0.04 5.41
CA THR A 118 4.28 1.15 4.57
C THR A 118 4.53 2.36 5.45
N PHE A 119 5.48 3.19 5.06
CA PHE A 119 5.94 4.35 5.82
C PHE A 119 5.40 5.63 5.20
N PHE A 120 4.77 6.46 6.01
CA PHE A 120 4.43 7.84 5.70
C PHE A 120 5.52 8.70 6.32
N VAL A 121 6.46 9.14 5.47
CA VAL A 121 7.62 9.92 5.89
C VAL A 121 7.26 11.38 5.95
N SER A 122 7.34 11.98 7.13
CA SER A 122 7.04 13.40 7.34
C SER A 122 7.97 14.30 6.52
N SER A 123 7.42 15.35 5.94
CA SER A 123 8.17 16.44 5.34
C SER A 123 8.76 17.39 6.39
N SER A 124 8.29 17.33 7.63
CA SER A 124 8.79 18.08 8.77
C SER A 124 9.81 17.27 9.55
N GLU A 125 10.96 17.85 9.85
CA GLU A 125 11.97 17.22 10.69
C GLU A 125 11.54 17.10 12.15
N SER A 126 10.59 17.90 12.60
CA SER A 126 10.06 17.87 13.97
C SER A 126 8.97 16.84 14.18
N ALA A 127 8.24 16.43 13.14
CA ALA A 127 7.14 15.49 13.26
C ALA A 127 7.58 14.04 13.03
N GLN A 128 6.95 13.12 13.76
CA GLN A 128 7.18 11.68 13.61
C GLN A 128 6.72 11.20 12.23
N ASN A 129 7.37 10.16 11.73
CA ASN A 129 6.84 9.36 10.64
C ASN A 129 5.69 8.48 11.15
N MET A 130 4.86 8.00 10.22
CA MET A 130 3.78 7.08 10.55
C MET A 130 3.99 5.77 9.78
N VAL A 131 3.70 4.64 10.42
CA VAL A 131 3.85 3.33 9.79
C VAL A 131 2.55 2.54 9.84
N MET A 132 2.21 1.88 8.74
CA MET A 132 1.03 1.02 8.64
C MET A 132 1.12 -0.16 9.62
N THR A 133 0.10 -0.30 10.46
CA THR A 133 -0.02 -1.40 11.42
C THR A 133 -0.95 -2.52 10.94
N ALA A 134 -1.82 -2.25 9.97
CA ALA A 134 -2.70 -3.24 9.35
C ALA A 134 -2.72 -3.02 7.83
N GLU A 135 -2.81 -4.12 7.06
CA GLU A 135 -2.98 -4.00 5.62
C GLU A 135 -4.35 -3.42 5.29
N SER A 136 -4.38 -2.49 4.34
CA SER A 136 -5.63 -1.92 3.83
C SER A 136 -5.68 -2.04 2.31
N LYS A 137 -6.88 -2.28 1.77
CA LYS A 137 -7.14 -2.40 0.34
C LYS A 137 -8.26 -1.45 -0.07
N TYR A 138 -8.03 -0.66 -1.12
CA TYR A 138 -8.97 0.32 -1.63
C TYR A 138 -9.08 0.21 -3.15
N THR A 139 -10.24 0.55 -3.71
CA THR A 139 -10.45 0.57 -5.17
C THR A 139 -10.75 2.00 -5.61
N LEU A 140 -9.82 2.62 -6.34
CA LEU A 140 -9.99 3.93 -6.95
C LEU A 140 -10.78 3.78 -8.25
N ARG A 141 -12.05 4.19 -8.25
CA ARG A 141 -12.98 4.01 -9.38
C ARG A 141 -13.04 5.24 -10.29
N SER A 142 -12.77 6.42 -9.75
CA SER A 142 -12.80 7.68 -10.48
C SER A 142 -11.40 8.32 -10.56
N ASP A 143 -11.25 9.34 -11.39
CA ASP A 143 -10.07 10.20 -11.45
C ASP A 143 -10.12 11.34 -10.41
N GLY A 144 -11.21 11.45 -9.66
CA GLY A 144 -11.35 12.34 -8.51
C GLY A 144 -10.62 11.81 -7.28
N TRP A 145 -10.41 12.71 -6.32
CA TRP A 145 -9.79 12.38 -5.04
C TRP A 145 -10.73 11.54 -4.17
N GLU A 146 -10.26 10.40 -3.72
CA GLU A 146 -10.94 9.52 -2.78
C GLU A 146 -10.18 9.53 -1.44
N SER A 147 -10.93 9.66 -0.32
CA SER A 147 -10.35 9.68 1.01
C SER A 147 -10.17 8.27 1.56
N LEU A 148 -9.00 8.01 2.12
CA LEU A 148 -8.62 6.74 2.73
C LEU A 148 -8.22 7.02 4.18
N SER A 149 -8.51 6.08 5.08
CA SER A 149 -8.20 6.20 6.50
C SER A 149 -7.46 4.94 6.98
N PRO A 150 -6.18 4.80 6.65
CA PRO A 150 -5.37 3.68 7.08
C PRO A 150 -5.03 3.77 8.57
N SER A 151 -4.93 2.62 9.25
CA SER A 151 -4.47 2.53 10.63
C SER A 151 -2.96 2.54 10.69
N VAL A 152 -2.42 3.44 11.48
CA VAL A 152 -0.97 3.65 11.61
C VAL A 152 -0.54 3.74 13.07
N ALA A 153 0.76 3.77 13.30
CA ALA A 153 1.40 4.13 14.56
C ALA A 153 2.58 5.06 14.28
N CYS A 154 2.97 5.84 15.28
CA CYS A 154 4.11 6.72 15.18
C CYS A 154 5.44 5.94 15.16
N ALA A 155 6.41 6.49 14.41
CA ALA A 155 7.81 6.04 14.37
C ALA A 155 8.74 7.25 14.44
N ASN A 156 10.04 7.04 14.69
CA ASN A 156 11.04 8.11 14.84
C ASN A 156 10.85 8.96 16.12
N ARG A 157 10.83 8.31 17.26
CA ARG A 157 10.98 9.01 18.54
C ARG A 157 12.29 9.84 18.60
N PRO A 158 12.36 10.93 19.32
CA PRO A 158 11.35 11.55 20.18
C PRO A 158 10.61 12.74 19.53
N ARG A 159 10.35 12.68 18.24
CA ARG A 159 9.69 13.75 17.49
C ARG A 159 8.22 13.98 17.94
N ASP A 160 7.65 15.12 17.56
CA ASP A 160 6.27 15.47 17.88
C ASP A 160 5.24 14.60 17.14
N ILE A 161 4.07 14.42 17.75
CA ILE A 161 2.94 13.76 17.10
C ILE A 161 2.51 14.60 15.90
N PRO A 162 2.34 13.99 14.70
CA PRO A 162 1.97 14.74 13.51
C PRO A 162 0.59 15.37 13.59
N GLY A 163 0.50 16.62 13.19
CA GLY A 163 -0.74 17.36 13.05
C GLY A 163 -1.15 17.58 11.59
N SER A 164 -2.28 18.27 11.39
CA SER A 164 -2.83 18.54 10.05
C SER A 164 -1.95 19.43 9.17
N SER A 165 -0.94 20.10 9.71
CA SER A 165 0.07 20.86 8.96
C SER A 165 1.18 19.98 8.38
N ASP A 166 1.35 18.77 8.92
CA ASP A 166 2.42 17.89 8.50
C ASP A 166 1.99 17.04 7.30
N SER A 167 2.73 17.13 6.22
CA SER A 167 2.51 16.31 5.02
C SER A 167 3.51 15.16 4.96
N PHE A 168 3.14 14.10 4.23
CA PHE A 168 3.95 12.89 4.14
C PHE A 168 4.20 12.46 2.70
N THR A 169 5.30 11.77 2.50
CA THR A 169 5.57 10.95 1.31
C THR A 169 5.43 9.47 1.67
N VAL A 170 4.96 8.67 0.70
CA VAL A 170 4.74 7.23 0.93
C VAL A 170 5.97 6.44 0.46
N GLN A 171 6.51 5.60 1.36
CA GLN A 171 7.70 4.79 1.11
C GLN A 171 7.56 3.41 1.77
N ARG A 172 8.47 2.49 1.48
CA ARG A 172 8.63 1.25 2.24
C ARG A 172 9.49 1.50 3.47
N SER A 173 9.05 1.01 4.63
CA SER A 173 9.89 1.03 5.83
C SER A 173 11.12 0.12 5.65
N PRO A 174 12.29 0.51 6.16
CA PRO A 174 13.42 -0.39 6.28
C PRO A 174 13.10 -1.63 7.14
N ASN A 175 12.18 -1.49 8.11
CA ASN A 175 11.73 -2.54 9.01
C ASN A 175 10.44 -3.24 8.54
N GLN A 176 10.13 -3.19 7.25
CA GLN A 176 8.88 -3.76 6.74
C GLN A 176 8.78 -5.29 6.96
N ALA A 177 9.91 -5.98 6.92
CA ALA A 177 9.95 -7.44 7.11
C ALA A 177 9.55 -7.81 8.54
N GLU A 178 10.14 -7.15 9.52
CA GLU A 178 9.86 -7.34 10.95
C GLU A 178 8.42 -6.96 11.28
N LEU A 179 7.95 -5.82 10.80
CA LEU A 179 6.58 -5.35 11.02
C LEU A 179 5.54 -6.31 10.43
N LYS A 180 5.81 -6.92 9.28
CA LYS A 180 4.91 -7.93 8.68
C LYS A 180 4.76 -9.18 9.52
N VAL A 181 5.77 -9.56 10.29
CA VAL A 181 5.71 -10.69 11.22
C VAL A 181 5.05 -10.26 12.53
N LEU A 182 5.39 -9.07 13.03
CA LEU A 182 4.95 -8.56 14.32
C LEU A 182 3.46 -8.21 14.34
N MET A 183 2.97 -7.41 13.37
CA MET A 183 1.62 -6.84 13.43
C MET A 183 0.50 -7.88 13.48
N PRO A 184 0.55 -9.02 12.76
CA PRO A 184 -0.44 -10.10 12.93
C PRO A 184 -0.47 -10.70 14.33
N LEU A 185 0.65 -10.74 15.04
CA LEU A 185 0.72 -11.21 16.43
C LEU A 185 0.12 -10.19 17.39
N VAL A 186 0.39 -8.89 17.17
CA VAL A 186 -0.22 -7.78 17.91
C VAL A 186 -1.75 -7.81 17.75
N GLU A 187 -2.25 -7.98 16.53
CA GLU A 187 -3.67 -8.08 16.24
C GLU A 187 -4.30 -9.32 16.93
N LYS A 188 -3.67 -10.49 16.79
CA LYS A 188 -4.11 -11.74 17.43
C LYS A 188 -4.14 -11.63 18.96
N ALA A 189 -3.22 -10.89 19.55
CA ALA A 189 -3.15 -10.66 20.98
C ALA A 189 -4.28 -9.78 21.51
N GLY A 190 -5.00 -9.07 20.63
CA GLY A 190 -6.14 -8.21 21.01
C GLY A 190 -5.77 -7.06 21.95
N VAL A 191 -4.55 -6.55 21.84
CA VAL A 191 -4.01 -5.52 22.74
C VAL A 191 -4.41 -4.12 22.33
N GLY A 192 -4.42 -3.20 23.29
CA GLY A 192 -4.73 -1.78 23.07
C GLY A 192 -3.64 -1.03 22.29
N PHE A 193 -3.94 0.24 22.01
CA PHE A 193 -3.05 1.12 21.25
C PHE A 193 -1.65 1.24 21.88
N ALA A 194 -1.55 1.43 23.21
CA ALA A 194 -0.29 1.62 23.89
C ALA A 194 0.70 0.46 23.66
N VAL A 195 0.22 -0.78 23.75
CA VAL A 195 1.04 -1.97 23.47
C VAL A 195 1.45 -2.05 22.01
N ARG A 196 0.53 -1.73 21.08
CA ARG A 196 0.82 -1.68 19.64
C ARG A 196 1.86 -0.61 19.31
N GLN A 197 1.72 0.59 19.88
CA GLN A 197 2.68 1.68 19.70
C GLN A 197 4.05 1.33 20.26
N ALA A 198 4.11 0.73 21.45
CA ALA A 198 5.35 0.24 22.05
C ALA A 198 6.05 -0.80 21.16
N ALA A 199 5.30 -1.78 20.67
CA ALA A 199 5.83 -2.81 19.77
C ALA A 199 6.38 -2.21 18.46
N VAL A 200 5.72 -1.20 17.90
CA VAL A 200 6.24 -0.47 16.72
C VAL A 200 7.55 0.23 17.05
N TRP A 201 7.65 0.96 18.17
CA TRP A 201 8.88 1.68 18.53
C TRP A 201 10.05 0.74 18.86
N ILE A 202 9.80 -0.44 19.43
CA ILE A 202 10.84 -1.47 19.58
C ILE A 202 11.47 -1.79 18.21
N VAL A 203 10.67 -1.95 17.17
CA VAL A 203 11.14 -2.31 15.83
C VAL A 203 11.73 -1.12 15.08
N THR A 204 11.07 0.02 15.10
CA THR A 204 11.44 1.16 14.25
C THR A 204 12.53 2.04 14.85
N ASP A 205 12.60 2.09 16.18
CA ASP A 205 13.47 3.01 16.92
C ASP A 205 14.45 2.29 17.84
N ASN A 206 14.39 0.94 17.90
CA ASN A 206 15.16 0.15 18.85
C ASN A 206 14.95 0.64 20.30
N ALA A 207 13.69 1.01 20.62
CA ALA A 207 13.33 1.63 21.89
C ALA A 207 13.58 0.67 23.06
N ASP A 208 14.24 1.15 24.11
CA ASP A 208 14.39 0.44 25.37
C ASP A 208 13.19 0.65 26.29
N TYR A 209 13.27 0.12 27.51
CA TYR A 209 12.17 0.23 28.47
C TYR A 209 11.87 1.69 28.89
N ASP A 210 12.93 2.48 29.10
CA ASP A 210 12.81 3.88 29.50
C ASP A 210 12.22 4.71 28.35
N ASP A 211 12.66 4.42 27.16
CA ASP A 211 12.14 4.97 25.93
C ASP A 211 10.63 4.74 25.76
N LEU A 212 10.14 3.55 26.04
CA LEU A 212 8.71 3.22 25.94
C LEU A 212 7.84 4.02 26.90
N GLY A 213 8.41 4.54 28.00
CA GLY A 213 7.68 5.35 28.97
C GLY A 213 7.43 6.80 28.59
N THR A 214 7.96 7.29 27.49
CA THR A 214 7.96 8.72 27.13
C THR A 214 6.81 9.17 26.23
N LEU A 215 5.81 8.38 25.96
CA LEU A 215 4.51 8.90 25.51
C LEU A 215 3.89 9.69 26.68
N VAL A 216 4.20 10.97 26.70
CA VAL A 216 3.74 11.87 27.77
C VAL A 216 2.54 12.63 27.23
N SER A 217 1.35 12.37 27.75
CA SER A 217 0.24 13.30 27.56
C SER A 217 0.50 14.53 28.42
N THR A 218 0.95 15.62 27.80
CA THR A 218 0.95 16.93 28.45
C THR A 218 -0.41 17.55 28.19
N PRO A 219 -1.21 17.88 29.24
CA PRO A 219 -2.38 18.72 29.06
C PRO A 219 -1.92 20.02 28.38
N ALA A 220 -2.67 20.51 27.38
CA ALA A 220 -2.32 21.64 26.52
C ALA A 220 -1.95 22.96 27.26
N TYR A 221 -2.01 22.97 28.59
CA TYR A 221 -1.73 24.13 29.45
C TYR A 221 -0.77 23.85 30.62
N ALA A 222 -0.13 22.66 30.68
CA ALA A 222 0.83 22.39 31.75
C ALA A 222 2.21 22.92 31.36
N PRO A 223 2.90 23.66 32.28
CA PRO A 223 4.30 24.00 32.05
C PRO A 223 5.14 22.73 31.92
N VAL A 224 6.07 22.72 30.98
CA VAL A 224 7.00 21.62 30.63
C VAL A 224 7.79 21.06 31.84
N ALA A 225 7.79 21.76 32.98
CA ALA A 225 8.47 21.36 34.20
C ALA A 225 7.72 20.33 35.07
N PHE A 226 6.47 20.05 34.79
CA PHE A 226 5.71 18.98 35.46
C PHE A 226 5.67 17.78 34.55
N GLY A 227 6.56 16.82 34.76
CA GLY A 227 6.61 15.57 34.00
C GLY A 227 5.19 15.00 33.80
N GLY A 228 4.82 14.78 32.53
CA GLY A 228 3.53 14.19 32.20
C GLY A 228 3.40 12.76 32.72
N THR A 229 2.19 12.26 32.76
CA THR A 229 1.95 10.85 33.08
C THR A 229 2.46 9.94 31.97
N ARG A 230 3.13 8.87 32.37
CA ARG A 230 3.57 7.81 31.46
C ARG A 230 2.35 7.18 30.79
N GLU A 231 2.23 7.31 29.46
CA GLU A 231 1.09 6.77 28.71
C GLU A 231 1.22 5.25 28.48
N ILE A 232 2.45 4.75 28.30
CA ILE A 232 2.72 3.32 28.24
C ILE A 232 3.23 2.88 29.62
N ASN A 233 2.39 2.16 30.35
CA ASN A 233 2.75 1.63 31.67
C ASN A 233 3.63 0.39 31.57
N GLU A 234 4.18 -0.07 32.70
CA GLU A 234 5.09 -1.22 32.76
C GLU A 234 4.48 -2.50 32.18
N TYR A 235 3.21 -2.77 32.48
CA TYR A 235 2.52 -3.95 31.95
C TYR A 235 2.39 -3.90 30.42
N GLU A 236 2.08 -2.76 29.87
CA GLU A 236 1.97 -2.54 28.42
C GLU A 236 3.33 -2.67 27.72
N ALA A 237 4.40 -2.11 28.31
CA ALA A 237 5.75 -2.25 27.82
C ALA A 237 6.21 -3.71 27.81
N VAL A 238 6.04 -4.43 28.94
CA VAL A 238 6.37 -5.85 29.05
C VAL A 238 5.57 -6.68 28.04
N ARG A 239 4.28 -6.37 27.87
CA ARG A 239 3.45 -7.09 26.90
C ARG A 239 3.90 -6.88 25.46
N ALA A 240 4.30 -5.65 25.09
CA ALA A 240 4.88 -5.35 23.78
C ALA A 240 6.18 -6.14 23.56
N MET A 241 7.08 -6.15 24.54
CA MET A 241 8.33 -6.90 24.48
C MET A 241 8.10 -8.41 24.33
N GLN A 242 7.12 -8.98 25.03
CA GLN A 242 6.74 -10.40 24.88
C GLN A 242 6.32 -10.71 23.45
N ILE A 243 5.43 -9.88 22.86
CA ILE A 243 4.94 -10.07 21.48
C ILE A 243 6.10 -9.90 20.48
N CYS A 244 7.01 -8.94 20.68
CA CYS A 244 8.21 -8.79 19.85
C CYS A 244 9.11 -10.03 19.93
N ASN A 245 9.32 -10.58 21.13
CA ASN A 245 10.08 -11.82 21.31
C ASN A 245 9.40 -13.03 20.65
N GLU A 246 8.06 -13.14 20.74
CA GLU A 246 7.28 -14.16 20.03
C GLU A 246 7.41 -14.03 18.50
N ALA A 247 7.59 -12.80 17.99
CA ALA A 247 7.86 -12.51 16.59
C ALA A 247 9.31 -12.80 16.16
N GLY A 248 10.19 -13.17 17.07
CA GLY A 248 11.62 -13.38 16.82
C GLY A 248 12.40 -12.06 16.64
N ILE A 249 11.87 -10.95 17.12
CA ILE A 249 12.52 -9.64 17.07
C ILE A 249 13.49 -9.54 18.25
N ASP A 250 14.69 -9.02 17.98
CA ASP A 250 15.69 -8.81 19.03
C ASP A 250 15.24 -7.69 19.98
N ILE A 251 15.07 -8.05 21.24
CA ILE A 251 14.68 -7.15 22.33
C ILE A 251 15.79 -6.99 23.38
N THR A 252 17.04 -7.33 23.04
CA THR A 252 18.15 -7.30 23.99
C THR A 252 18.42 -5.92 24.56
N ASN A 253 18.09 -4.86 23.84
CA ASN A 253 18.18 -3.48 24.30
C ASN A 253 16.99 -3.06 25.20
N CYS A 254 15.93 -3.86 25.27
CA CYS A 254 14.75 -3.56 26.08
C CYS A 254 14.84 -4.09 27.51
N ARG A 255 16.04 -4.42 28.00
CA ARG A 255 16.24 -4.98 29.35
C ARG A 255 15.94 -3.95 30.43
N PHE A 256 15.24 -4.41 31.48
CA PHE A 256 15.20 -3.72 32.76
C PHE A 256 16.62 -3.75 33.38
N GLU A 257 17.19 -2.61 33.76
CA GLU A 257 18.29 -2.55 34.70
C GLU A 257 17.84 -2.78 36.14
#